data_7eea7e23897e7aa33eef015d418d06c5
#
_entry.id   7eea7e23897e7aa33eef015d418d06c5
#
_cell.length_a   1.000
_cell.length_b   1.000
_cell.length_c   1.000
_cell.angle_alpha   90.00
_cell.angle_beta   90.00
_cell.angle_gamma   90.00
#
_symmetry.space_group_name_H-M   'P 1'
#
loop_
_entity.id
_entity.type
_entity.pdbx_description
1 polymer ?
#
loop_
_entity_poly.entity_id
_entity_poly.type
_entity_poly.pdbx_seq_one_letter_code
_entity_poly.pdbx_strand_id
1 'polypeptide(L)'
;MLRRLLGLTRPQPNSQLRLAWLKKRGWLAAHLTGSVPQAPRKPHIESVAAATDSLGPQALAAEYGEVGGTRTPAVVRSSSRCGDLYAWLVQQRSPATIVEFGAAFGVSGMYFSAGLEASGAGHLYSFEINPEWAEIAERNIGSISTRFTLTRGAFEDRVADVVKGPIDIALVDAIHQYDFVMRQFTILERRMSPGGIVLLDDIDFDRPGARMREVWQDLAGRPDVAGAVEVQGRLGIIELSASRRT
;
A
#
# COMPACT_ATOMS: atom_id res chain seq x y z
N MET A 1 -0.07 -41.02 8.82
CA MET A 1 -1.45 -40.86 9.22
C MET A 1 -1.63 -39.95 10.45
N LEU A 2 -0.71 -39.92 11.42
CA LEU A 2 -0.79 -39.10 12.67
C LEU A 2 -0.72 -37.58 12.49
N ARG A 3 -0.12 -37.04 11.40
CA ARG A 3 0.03 -35.59 11.18
C ARG A 3 -1.26 -34.82 10.79
N ARG A 4 -2.31 -35.52 10.34
CA ARG A 4 -3.64 -34.96 10.05
C ARG A 4 -4.48 -34.66 11.29
N LEU A 5 -4.16 -35.31 12.40
CA LEU A 5 -4.92 -35.19 13.66
C LEU A 5 -4.47 -34.03 14.56
N LEU A 6 -3.31 -33.41 14.28
CA LEU A 6 -2.74 -32.34 15.11
C LEU A 6 -2.88 -30.92 14.50
N GLY A 7 -3.62 -30.76 13.39
CA GLY A 7 -3.83 -29.42 12.80
C GLY A 7 -2.55 -28.70 12.38
N LEU A 8 -1.40 -29.38 12.27
CA LEU A 8 -0.13 -28.82 11.86
C LEU A 8 -0.18 -28.57 10.34
N THR A 9 -0.67 -27.41 9.94
CA THR A 9 -0.51 -26.91 8.58
C THR A 9 1.00 -26.83 8.28
N ARG A 10 1.43 -27.32 7.10
CA ARG A 10 2.79 -27.05 6.63
C ARG A 10 3.01 -25.55 6.64
N PRO A 11 4.14 -25.07 7.20
CA PRO A 11 4.45 -23.65 7.09
C PRO A 11 4.39 -23.26 5.60
N GLN A 12 3.59 -22.24 5.31
CA GLN A 12 3.48 -21.71 3.95
C GLN A 12 4.83 -21.12 3.55
N PRO A 13 5.27 -21.30 2.29
CA PRO A 13 6.54 -20.76 1.85
C PRO A 13 6.52 -19.22 1.94
N ASN A 14 7.62 -18.64 2.43
CA ASN A 14 7.80 -17.20 2.43
C ASN A 14 7.82 -16.64 1.01
N SER A 15 7.30 -15.43 0.84
CA SER A 15 7.45 -14.67 -0.39
C SER A 15 8.86 -14.11 -0.48
N GLN A 16 9.53 -14.38 -1.61
CA GLN A 16 10.86 -13.84 -1.90
C GLN A 16 10.74 -12.50 -2.61
N LEU A 17 11.44 -11.49 -2.11
CA LEU A 17 11.46 -10.14 -2.63
C LEU A 17 12.85 -9.81 -3.18
N ARG A 18 12.91 -9.22 -4.38
CA ARG A 18 14.14 -8.61 -4.89
C ARG A 18 14.23 -7.20 -4.32
N LEU A 19 15.36 -6.90 -3.66
CA LEU A 19 15.60 -5.61 -3.01
C LEU A 19 16.78 -4.91 -3.67
N ALA A 20 16.61 -3.62 -4.00
CA ALA A 20 17.69 -2.74 -4.42
C ALA A 20 17.72 -1.51 -3.49
N TRP A 21 18.76 -1.43 -2.67
CA TRP A 21 18.90 -0.39 -1.65
C TRP A 21 19.58 0.86 -2.21
N LEU A 22 18.94 2.03 -2.03
CA LEU A 22 19.54 3.34 -2.24
C LEU A 22 20.13 3.88 -0.94
N LYS A 23 19.39 3.70 0.19
CA LYS A 23 19.86 4.01 1.53
C LYS A 23 19.57 2.81 2.44
N LYS A 24 20.62 2.16 2.95
CA LYS A 24 20.49 0.98 3.81
C LYS A 24 20.75 1.37 5.26
N ARG A 25 19.81 2.09 5.85
CA ARG A 25 19.83 2.54 7.25
C ARG A 25 18.41 2.43 7.83
N GLY A 26 18.28 2.71 9.12
CA GLY A 26 17.01 2.74 9.82
C GLY A 26 16.43 1.35 10.10
N TRP A 27 15.18 1.34 10.46
CA TRP A 27 14.44 0.15 10.84
C TRP A 27 14.27 -0.81 9.64
N LEU A 28 13.95 -0.26 8.45
CA LEU A 28 13.81 -1.08 7.24
C LEU A 28 15.06 -1.91 6.97
N ALA A 29 16.25 -1.30 7.04
CA ALA A 29 17.51 -1.99 6.76
C ALA A 29 17.83 -3.08 7.80
N ALA A 30 17.36 -2.93 9.03
CA ALA A 30 17.54 -3.91 10.10
C ALA A 30 16.58 -5.10 9.99
N HIS A 31 15.39 -4.92 9.42
CA HIS A 31 14.32 -5.93 9.47
C HIS A 31 13.92 -6.51 8.10
N LEU A 32 14.03 -5.75 7.02
CA LEU A 32 13.64 -6.22 5.68
C LEU A 32 14.77 -7.02 5.03
N THR A 33 14.68 -8.34 5.09
CA THR A 33 15.72 -9.28 4.61
C THR A 33 15.49 -9.82 3.19
N GLY A 34 14.41 -9.41 2.53
CA GLY A 34 14.03 -9.94 1.21
C GLY A 34 13.20 -11.22 1.26
N SER A 35 12.85 -11.67 2.46
CA SER A 35 11.95 -12.82 2.66
C SER A 35 10.89 -12.43 3.69
N VAL A 36 9.63 -12.45 3.28
CA VAL A 36 8.49 -12.13 4.16
C VAL A 36 7.51 -13.29 4.22
N PRO A 37 6.87 -13.54 5.38
CA PRO A 37 5.86 -14.57 5.49
C PRO A 37 4.65 -14.21 4.61
N GLN A 38 3.88 -15.22 4.25
CA GLN A 38 2.59 -14.98 3.60
C GLN A 38 1.64 -14.24 4.55
N ALA A 39 0.87 -13.33 3.97
CA ALA A 39 -0.12 -12.57 4.72
C ALA A 39 -1.15 -13.46 5.43
N PRO A 40 -1.62 -13.09 6.63
CA PRO A 40 -2.79 -13.72 7.23
C PRO A 40 -3.97 -13.70 6.26
N ARG A 41 -4.76 -14.78 6.23
CA ARG A 41 -5.93 -14.90 5.35
C ARG A 41 -5.65 -14.79 3.84
N LYS A 42 -4.39 -14.87 3.39
CA LYS A 42 -4.01 -14.77 1.97
C LYS A 42 -4.88 -15.61 1.02
N PRO A 43 -5.19 -16.90 1.30
CA PRO A 43 -6.06 -17.67 0.40
C PRO A 43 -7.44 -17.04 0.19
N HIS A 44 -8.01 -16.43 1.22
CA HIS A 44 -9.28 -15.70 1.11
C HIS A 44 -9.12 -14.41 0.32
N ILE A 45 -8.08 -13.62 0.61
CA ILE A 45 -7.77 -12.38 -0.13
C ILE A 45 -7.63 -12.67 -1.63
N GLU A 46 -6.85 -13.67 -2.01
CA GLU A 46 -6.64 -14.02 -3.42
C GLU A 46 -7.91 -14.57 -4.08
N SER A 47 -8.78 -15.25 -3.32
CA SER A 47 -10.09 -15.68 -3.82
C SER A 47 -11.00 -14.47 -4.13
N VAL A 48 -11.05 -13.48 -3.23
CA VAL A 48 -11.82 -12.24 -3.44
C VAL A 48 -11.25 -11.44 -4.61
N ALA A 49 -9.91 -11.32 -4.69
CA ALA A 49 -9.24 -10.65 -5.80
C ALA A 49 -9.56 -11.33 -7.15
N ALA A 50 -9.50 -12.66 -7.22
CA ALA A 50 -9.83 -13.41 -8.44
C ALA A 50 -11.31 -13.23 -8.85
N ALA A 51 -12.22 -13.20 -7.88
CA ALA A 51 -13.63 -12.90 -8.14
C ALA A 51 -13.82 -11.47 -8.67
N THR A 52 -13.05 -10.51 -8.14
CA THR A 52 -13.04 -9.12 -8.61
C THR A 52 -12.45 -9.03 -10.03
N ASP A 53 -11.36 -9.74 -10.30
CA ASP A 53 -10.75 -9.81 -11.66
C ASP A 53 -11.74 -10.28 -12.73
N SER A 54 -12.68 -11.16 -12.36
CA SER A 54 -13.71 -11.68 -13.29
C SER A 54 -14.80 -10.66 -13.65
N LEU A 55 -14.84 -9.48 -13.03
CA LEU A 55 -15.76 -8.40 -13.42
C LEU A 55 -15.45 -7.82 -14.81
N GLY A 56 -14.24 -8.07 -15.34
CA GLY A 56 -13.81 -7.52 -16.62
C GLY A 56 -13.49 -6.02 -16.55
N PRO A 57 -13.47 -5.33 -17.71
CA PRO A 57 -13.15 -3.90 -17.77
C PRO A 57 -14.16 -3.04 -17.01
N GLN A 58 -13.64 -2.16 -16.16
CA GLN A 58 -14.39 -1.18 -15.35
C GLN A 58 -14.09 0.23 -15.83
N ALA A 59 -15.09 1.11 -15.85
CA ALA A 59 -14.92 2.49 -16.28
C ALA A 59 -13.97 3.26 -15.37
N LEU A 60 -13.12 4.09 -15.97
CA LEU A 60 -12.32 5.07 -15.24
C LEU A 60 -13.18 6.30 -14.90
N ALA A 61 -12.97 6.87 -13.71
CA ALA A 61 -13.51 8.18 -13.40
C ALA A 61 -12.85 9.26 -14.27
N ALA A 62 -13.61 10.31 -14.60
CA ALA A 62 -13.11 11.41 -15.45
C ALA A 62 -11.89 12.12 -14.86
N GLU A 63 -11.78 12.12 -13.53
CA GLU A 63 -10.68 12.71 -12.74
C GLU A 63 -9.33 12.05 -12.98
N TYR A 64 -9.30 10.81 -13.49
CA TYR A 64 -8.05 10.17 -13.94
C TYR A 64 -7.50 10.73 -15.27
N GLY A 65 -8.22 11.70 -15.88
CA GLY A 65 -7.80 12.39 -17.10
C GLY A 65 -7.97 11.56 -18.40
N GLU A 66 -8.53 10.37 -18.32
CA GLU A 66 -8.82 9.49 -19.45
C GLU A 66 -10.34 9.37 -19.65
N VAL A 67 -10.93 10.26 -20.43
CA VAL A 67 -12.38 10.21 -20.71
C VAL A 67 -12.73 8.95 -21.49
N GLY A 68 -13.65 8.14 -20.96
CA GLY A 68 -14.12 6.90 -21.59
C GLY A 68 -13.14 5.72 -21.52
N GLY A 69 -12.06 5.85 -20.74
CA GLY A 69 -11.12 4.76 -20.52
C GLY A 69 -11.69 3.66 -19.62
N THR A 70 -11.13 2.46 -19.73
CA THR A 70 -11.44 1.34 -18.83
C THR A 70 -10.17 0.69 -18.32
N ARG A 71 -10.25 0.04 -17.14
CA ARG A 71 -9.20 -0.84 -16.61
C ARG A 71 -9.81 -2.13 -16.08
N THR A 72 -9.09 -3.23 -16.21
CA THR A 72 -9.47 -4.48 -15.55
C THR A 72 -8.88 -4.53 -14.14
N PRO A 73 -9.59 -5.07 -13.14
CA PRO A 73 -9.07 -5.19 -11.79
C PRO A 73 -7.71 -5.89 -11.72
N ALA A 74 -7.51 -6.93 -12.52
CA ALA A 74 -6.25 -7.68 -12.60
C ALA A 74 -5.02 -6.82 -12.99
N VAL A 75 -5.23 -5.72 -13.73
CA VAL A 75 -4.14 -4.84 -14.18
C VAL A 75 -3.77 -3.81 -13.12
N VAL A 76 -4.76 -3.33 -12.37
CA VAL A 76 -4.54 -2.25 -11.38
C VAL A 76 -4.25 -2.76 -9.98
N ARG A 77 -4.50 -4.03 -9.68
CA ARG A 77 -4.30 -4.54 -8.32
C ARG A 77 -2.83 -4.78 -7.98
N SER A 78 -2.49 -4.56 -6.74
CA SER A 78 -1.20 -4.94 -6.18
C SER A 78 -0.94 -6.44 -6.32
N SER A 79 0.32 -6.82 -6.57
CA SER A 79 0.70 -8.23 -6.63
C SER A 79 0.62 -8.89 -5.25
N SER A 80 0.38 -10.21 -5.21
CA SER A 80 0.32 -10.94 -3.94
C SER A 80 1.62 -10.89 -3.13
N ARG A 81 2.78 -10.66 -3.78
CA ARG A 81 4.07 -10.48 -3.10
C ARG A 81 4.15 -9.12 -2.40
N CYS A 82 3.67 -8.05 -3.06
CA CYS A 82 3.56 -6.74 -2.43
C CYS A 82 2.54 -6.80 -1.28
N GLY A 83 1.42 -7.50 -1.46
CA GLY A 83 0.45 -7.73 -0.41
C GLY A 83 1.04 -8.44 0.82
N ASP A 84 1.83 -9.49 0.65
CA ASP A 84 2.54 -10.14 1.75
C ASP A 84 3.47 -9.16 2.49
N LEU A 85 4.16 -8.29 1.75
CA LEU A 85 4.99 -7.24 2.33
C LEU A 85 4.16 -6.22 3.11
N TYR A 86 3.01 -5.78 2.60
CA TYR A 86 2.13 -4.84 3.29
C TYR A 86 1.66 -5.43 4.64
N ALA A 87 1.16 -6.65 4.64
CA ALA A 87 0.73 -7.32 5.86
C ALA A 87 1.90 -7.52 6.85
N TRP A 88 3.09 -7.87 6.34
CA TRP A 88 4.30 -8.00 7.14
C TRP A 88 4.70 -6.67 7.79
N LEU A 89 4.72 -5.57 7.02
CA LEU A 89 5.03 -4.24 7.55
C LEU A 89 4.08 -3.87 8.70
N VAL A 90 2.78 -4.11 8.54
CA VAL A 90 1.79 -3.86 9.58
C VAL A 90 2.07 -4.67 10.83
N GLN A 91 2.33 -5.97 10.71
CA GLN A 91 2.60 -6.84 11.85
C GLN A 91 3.91 -6.46 12.58
N GLN A 92 4.93 -6.01 11.84
CA GLN A 92 6.21 -5.64 12.44
C GLN A 92 6.22 -4.24 13.05
N ARG A 93 5.42 -3.32 12.52
CA ARG A 93 5.40 -1.92 12.96
C ARG A 93 4.26 -1.61 13.92
N SER A 94 3.21 -2.44 13.92
CA SER A 94 1.98 -2.20 14.70
C SER A 94 1.48 -0.76 14.59
N PRO A 95 1.25 -0.24 13.36
CA PRO A 95 0.89 1.14 13.13
C PRO A 95 -0.48 1.46 13.74
N ALA A 96 -0.61 2.64 14.33
CA ALA A 96 -1.91 3.16 14.74
C ALA A 96 -2.72 3.63 13.51
N THR A 97 -2.04 4.22 12.53
CA THR A 97 -2.67 4.83 11.36
C THR A 97 -1.96 4.41 10.08
N ILE A 98 -2.72 3.80 9.17
CA ILE A 98 -2.31 3.54 7.79
C ILE A 98 -3.17 4.39 6.88
N VAL A 99 -2.57 5.01 5.85
CA VAL A 99 -3.29 5.75 4.82
C VAL A 99 -2.94 5.19 3.44
N GLU A 100 -3.96 5.01 2.59
CA GLU A 100 -3.84 4.50 1.24
C GLU A 100 -4.51 5.45 0.25
N PHE A 101 -3.77 5.89 -0.76
CA PHE A 101 -4.29 6.72 -1.85
C PHE A 101 -4.44 5.88 -3.10
N GLY A 102 -5.68 5.76 -3.61
CA GLY A 102 -6.02 4.87 -4.70
C GLY A 102 -6.29 3.45 -4.19
N ALA A 103 -7.41 3.28 -3.49
CA ALA A 103 -7.84 1.96 -3.05
C ALA A 103 -8.20 1.04 -4.23
N ALA A 104 -8.52 1.61 -5.38
CA ALA A 104 -9.00 0.92 -6.56
C ALA A 104 -10.10 -0.10 -6.19
N PHE A 105 -9.83 -1.39 -6.32
CA PHE A 105 -10.76 -2.46 -5.94
C PHE A 105 -10.49 -3.06 -4.56
N GLY A 106 -9.61 -2.45 -3.77
CA GLY A 106 -9.37 -2.77 -2.35
C GLY A 106 -8.41 -3.92 -2.09
N VAL A 107 -7.61 -4.38 -3.08
CA VAL A 107 -6.72 -5.55 -2.87
C VAL A 107 -5.60 -5.22 -1.90
N SER A 108 -4.89 -4.11 -2.05
CA SER A 108 -3.89 -3.61 -1.10
C SER A 108 -4.50 -3.40 0.30
N GLY A 109 -5.68 -2.77 0.35
CA GLY A 109 -6.44 -2.56 1.58
C GLY A 109 -6.79 -3.86 2.32
N MET A 110 -7.13 -4.95 1.60
CA MET A 110 -7.34 -6.26 2.20
C MET A 110 -6.07 -6.79 2.90
N TYR A 111 -4.91 -6.62 2.29
CA TYR A 111 -3.64 -7.07 2.86
C TYR A 111 -3.23 -6.24 4.08
N PHE A 112 -3.38 -4.91 4.04
CA PHE A 112 -3.18 -4.06 5.23
C PHE A 112 -4.13 -4.46 6.35
N SER A 113 -5.40 -4.65 6.02
CA SER A 113 -6.44 -5.05 6.99
C SER A 113 -6.16 -6.41 7.62
N ALA A 114 -5.66 -7.38 6.84
CA ALA A 114 -5.26 -8.67 7.39
C ALA A 114 -4.09 -8.55 8.37
N GLY A 115 -3.14 -7.65 8.11
CA GLY A 115 -2.07 -7.31 9.04
C GLY A 115 -2.60 -6.66 10.32
N LEU A 116 -3.54 -5.71 10.21
CA LEU A 116 -4.17 -5.04 11.36
C LEU A 116 -4.97 -6.01 12.23
N GLU A 117 -5.73 -6.92 11.63
CA GLU A 117 -6.43 -7.97 12.38
C GLU A 117 -5.46 -8.87 13.15
N ALA A 118 -4.36 -9.28 12.52
CA ALA A 118 -3.34 -10.10 13.18
C ALA A 118 -2.63 -9.36 14.31
N SER A 119 -2.47 -8.05 14.21
CA SER A 119 -1.87 -7.20 15.24
C SER A 119 -2.86 -6.79 16.34
N GLY A 120 -4.15 -6.90 16.08
CA GLY A 120 -5.22 -6.54 17.02
C GLY A 120 -5.40 -5.02 17.25
N ALA A 121 -4.66 -4.17 16.52
CA ALA A 121 -4.65 -2.72 16.70
C ALA A 121 -4.50 -1.98 15.37
N GLY A 122 -4.74 -0.65 15.40
CA GLY A 122 -4.58 0.25 14.26
C GLY A 122 -5.81 0.35 13.37
N HIS A 123 -5.73 1.27 12.39
CA HIS A 123 -6.82 1.58 11.47
C HIS A 123 -6.29 1.96 10.10
N LEU A 124 -6.97 1.51 9.04
CA LEU A 124 -6.70 1.84 7.65
C LEU A 124 -7.68 2.93 7.17
N TYR A 125 -7.14 3.99 6.61
CA TYR A 125 -7.89 5.03 5.91
C TYR A 125 -7.57 4.97 4.42
N SER A 126 -8.50 4.47 3.61
CA SER A 126 -8.34 4.36 2.16
C SER A 126 -9.15 5.44 1.45
N PHE A 127 -8.62 5.97 0.37
CA PHE A 127 -9.25 6.99 -0.46
C PHE A 127 -9.40 6.47 -1.89
N GLU A 128 -10.61 6.61 -2.46
CA GLU A 128 -10.89 6.24 -3.84
C GLU A 128 -11.82 7.27 -4.47
N ILE A 129 -11.40 7.81 -5.60
CA ILE A 129 -12.13 8.87 -6.31
C ILE A 129 -13.27 8.30 -7.17
N ASN A 130 -13.10 7.08 -7.70
CA ASN A 130 -14.11 6.41 -8.51
C ASN A 130 -15.18 5.78 -7.59
N PRO A 131 -16.43 6.26 -7.62
CA PRO A 131 -17.45 5.79 -6.69
C PRO A 131 -17.80 4.31 -6.88
N GLU A 132 -17.76 3.79 -8.11
CA GLU A 132 -18.05 2.38 -8.39
C GLU A 132 -16.92 1.46 -7.89
N TRP A 133 -15.66 1.88 -8.08
CA TRP A 133 -14.51 1.16 -7.55
C TRP A 133 -14.48 1.20 -6.03
N ALA A 134 -14.81 2.36 -5.44
CA ALA A 134 -14.90 2.52 -3.99
C ALA A 134 -15.93 1.57 -3.36
N GLU A 135 -17.09 1.35 -4.01
CA GLU A 135 -18.08 0.40 -3.52
C GLU A 135 -17.56 -1.04 -3.52
N ILE A 136 -16.84 -1.42 -4.58
CA ILE A 136 -16.18 -2.73 -4.66
C ILE A 136 -15.11 -2.86 -3.59
N ALA A 137 -14.26 -1.84 -3.42
CA ALA A 137 -13.21 -1.81 -2.42
C ALA A 137 -13.76 -1.93 -1.00
N GLU A 138 -14.81 -1.19 -0.68
CA GLU A 138 -15.47 -1.23 0.63
C GLU A 138 -15.95 -2.63 0.98
N ARG A 139 -16.61 -3.30 0.05
CA ARG A 139 -17.07 -4.69 0.20
C ARG A 139 -15.89 -5.65 0.36
N ASN A 140 -14.85 -5.51 -0.47
CA ASN A 140 -13.69 -6.40 -0.47
C ASN A 140 -12.90 -6.27 0.85
N ILE A 141 -12.54 -5.05 1.25
CA ILE A 141 -11.82 -4.78 2.51
C ILE A 141 -12.68 -5.22 3.70
N GLY A 142 -13.98 -4.91 3.69
CA GLY A 142 -14.94 -5.30 4.72
C GLY A 142 -15.06 -6.81 4.92
N SER A 143 -14.75 -7.63 3.90
CA SER A 143 -14.69 -9.09 4.03
C SER A 143 -13.50 -9.58 4.89
N ILE A 144 -12.52 -8.71 5.13
CA ILE A 144 -11.32 -9.00 5.91
C ILE A 144 -11.42 -8.42 7.32
N SER A 145 -11.83 -7.14 7.45
CA SER A 145 -11.76 -6.40 8.71
C SER A 145 -12.79 -5.29 8.75
N THR A 146 -13.12 -4.85 9.96
CA THR A 146 -13.87 -3.62 10.23
C THR A 146 -12.95 -2.45 10.63
N ARG A 147 -11.63 -2.67 10.69
CA ARG A 147 -10.63 -1.67 11.08
C ARG A 147 -10.22 -0.79 9.89
N PHE A 148 -11.20 -0.31 9.13
CA PHE A 148 -10.94 0.59 8.01
C PHE A 148 -12.05 1.64 7.86
N THR A 149 -11.69 2.71 7.19
CA THR A 149 -12.61 3.73 6.67
C THR A 149 -12.26 3.96 5.21
N LEU A 150 -13.20 3.73 4.30
CA LEU A 150 -13.05 4.09 2.91
C LEU A 150 -13.72 5.44 2.67
N THR A 151 -12.98 6.38 2.11
CA THR A 151 -13.45 7.72 1.78
C THR A 151 -13.59 7.84 0.27
N ARG A 152 -14.80 8.11 -0.20
CA ARG A 152 -15.07 8.42 -1.61
C ARG A 152 -14.63 9.87 -1.88
N GLY A 153 -13.64 10.04 -2.75
CA GLY A 153 -13.07 11.34 -3.09
C GLY A 153 -11.55 11.38 -3.02
N ALA A 154 -10.99 12.49 -3.48
CA ALA A 154 -9.56 12.70 -3.50
C ALA A 154 -8.98 12.80 -2.07
N PHE A 155 -7.81 12.20 -1.90
CA PHE A 155 -7.08 12.26 -0.64
C PHE A 155 -6.78 13.71 -0.23
N GLU A 156 -6.35 14.53 -1.17
CA GLU A 156 -5.92 15.91 -0.94
C GLU A 156 -7.00 16.75 -0.27
N ASP A 157 -8.26 16.49 -0.63
CA ASP A 157 -9.40 17.26 -0.17
C ASP A 157 -9.95 16.74 1.18
N ARG A 158 -9.73 15.47 1.48
CA ARG A 158 -10.45 14.77 2.56
C ARG A 158 -9.58 14.32 3.73
N VAL A 159 -8.26 14.19 3.54
CA VAL A 159 -7.36 13.62 4.56
C VAL A 159 -7.41 14.40 5.87
N ALA A 160 -7.48 15.72 5.83
CA ALA A 160 -7.50 16.56 7.03
C ALA A 160 -8.77 16.36 7.88
N ASP A 161 -9.88 16.04 7.23
CA ASP A 161 -11.17 15.82 7.89
C ASP A 161 -11.27 14.42 8.49
N VAL A 162 -10.70 13.42 7.81
CA VAL A 162 -10.89 12.00 8.13
C VAL A 162 -9.78 11.46 9.04
N VAL A 163 -8.52 11.80 8.76
CA VAL A 163 -7.36 11.31 9.53
C VAL A 163 -6.98 12.33 10.58
N LYS A 164 -7.16 12.03 11.86
CA LYS A 164 -6.91 12.99 12.95
C LYS A 164 -5.54 12.86 13.62
N GLY A 165 -4.91 11.69 13.56
CA GLY A 165 -3.60 11.43 14.15
C GLY A 165 -2.45 11.51 13.15
N PRO A 166 -1.21 11.29 13.64
CA PRO A 166 -0.06 11.11 12.77
C PRO A 166 -0.20 9.80 11.97
N ILE A 167 0.44 9.77 10.79
CA ILE A 167 0.40 8.64 9.86
C ILE A 167 1.68 7.83 10.02
N ASP A 168 1.56 6.53 10.27
CA ASP A 168 2.71 5.64 10.48
C ASP A 168 3.14 4.96 9.18
N ILE A 169 2.17 4.58 8.35
CA ILE A 169 2.41 3.97 7.03
C ILE A 169 1.49 4.65 6.01
N ALA A 170 2.05 5.02 4.87
CA ALA A 170 1.29 5.54 3.74
C ALA A 170 1.61 4.75 2.47
N LEU A 171 0.58 4.42 1.67
CA LEU A 171 0.72 3.93 0.30
C LEU A 171 0.22 5.01 -0.66
N VAL A 172 1.08 5.42 -1.59
CA VAL A 172 0.76 6.36 -2.68
C VAL A 172 0.66 5.55 -3.97
N ASP A 173 -0.56 5.30 -4.41
CA ASP A 173 -0.88 4.42 -5.55
C ASP A 173 -2.12 4.94 -6.31
N ALA A 174 -2.12 6.21 -6.70
CA ALA A 174 -3.26 6.81 -7.40
C ALA A 174 -2.91 7.23 -8.83
N ILE A 175 -2.45 8.47 -9.04
CA ILE A 175 -2.07 8.99 -10.34
C ILE A 175 -0.56 9.02 -10.45
N HIS A 176 0.00 8.26 -11.38
CA HIS A 176 1.44 8.09 -11.59
C HIS A 176 2.01 9.24 -12.44
N GLN A 177 2.02 10.44 -11.87
CA GLN A 177 2.59 11.65 -12.46
C GLN A 177 3.41 12.42 -11.42
N TYR A 178 4.58 12.92 -11.82
CA TYR A 178 5.54 13.57 -10.92
C TYR A 178 4.89 14.66 -10.06
N ASP A 179 4.27 15.66 -10.68
CA ASP A 179 3.69 16.81 -9.96
C ASP A 179 2.55 16.40 -9.03
N PHE A 180 1.80 15.37 -9.42
CA PHE A 180 0.70 14.85 -8.61
C PHE A 180 1.23 14.14 -7.36
N VAL A 181 2.15 13.19 -7.51
CA VAL A 181 2.74 12.45 -6.39
C VAL A 181 3.50 13.38 -5.46
N MET A 182 4.25 14.37 -5.98
CA MET A 182 4.98 15.33 -5.16
C MET A 182 4.05 16.23 -4.33
N ARG A 183 2.89 16.62 -4.87
CA ARG A 183 1.85 17.32 -4.07
C ARG A 183 1.29 16.45 -2.96
N GLN A 184 0.94 15.20 -3.27
CA GLN A 184 0.46 14.25 -2.26
C GLN A 184 1.50 14.03 -1.17
N PHE A 185 2.76 13.84 -1.55
CA PHE A 185 3.85 13.69 -0.60
C PHE A 185 4.01 14.93 0.29
N THR A 186 3.86 16.13 -0.23
CA THR A 186 3.93 17.38 0.57
C THR A 186 2.84 17.44 1.65
N ILE A 187 1.65 16.91 1.36
CA ILE A 187 0.57 16.80 2.36
C ILE A 187 0.92 15.74 3.39
N LEU A 188 1.40 14.57 2.93
CA LEU A 188 1.80 13.45 3.78
C LEU A 188 2.91 13.81 4.75
N GLU A 189 4.00 14.42 4.25
CA GLU A 189 5.20 14.64 5.03
C GLU A 189 4.95 15.43 6.31
N ARG A 190 3.95 16.32 6.31
CA ARG A 190 3.56 17.13 7.48
C ARG A 190 2.77 16.32 8.52
N ARG A 191 2.32 15.13 8.15
CA ARG A 191 1.44 14.29 8.95
C ARG A 191 2.08 12.96 9.34
N MET A 192 3.23 12.63 8.74
CA MET A 192 3.92 11.38 9.02
C MET A 192 4.54 11.37 10.42
N SER A 193 4.40 10.25 11.11
CA SER A 193 5.11 9.96 12.36
C SER A 193 6.63 9.97 12.13
N PRO A 194 7.44 10.32 13.15
CA PRO A 194 8.88 10.05 13.13
C PRO A 194 9.15 8.57 12.89
N GLY A 195 10.01 8.24 11.92
CA GLY A 195 10.25 6.86 11.50
C GLY A 195 9.11 6.25 10.67
N GLY A 196 8.14 7.03 10.21
CA GLY A 196 7.05 6.58 9.37
C GLY A 196 7.53 6.06 8.02
N ILE A 197 6.75 5.18 7.41
CA ILE A 197 7.07 4.49 6.15
C ILE A 197 6.14 4.99 5.05
N VAL A 198 6.71 5.38 3.92
CA VAL A 198 5.94 5.69 2.70
C VAL A 198 6.27 4.68 1.61
N LEU A 199 5.24 4.12 1.03
CA LEU A 199 5.26 3.18 -0.08
C LEU A 199 4.83 3.95 -1.34
N LEU A 200 5.61 3.86 -2.40
CA LEU A 200 5.36 4.50 -3.69
C LEU A 200 5.20 3.40 -4.74
N ASP A 201 3.99 3.18 -5.25
CA ASP A 201 3.79 2.18 -6.30
C ASP A 201 4.22 2.71 -7.67
N ASP A 202 4.48 1.78 -8.57
CA ASP A 202 4.83 2.06 -9.98
C ASP A 202 5.97 3.06 -10.17
N ILE A 203 7.03 2.98 -9.36
CA ILE A 203 8.22 3.84 -9.54
C ILE A 203 8.95 3.59 -10.88
N ASP A 204 8.63 2.50 -11.56
CA ASP A 204 9.12 2.14 -12.90
C ASP A 204 8.13 2.49 -14.03
N PHE A 205 7.00 3.15 -13.68
CA PHE A 205 5.99 3.52 -14.67
C PHE A 205 6.54 4.54 -15.67
N ASP A 206 6.69 4.08 -16.91
CA ASP A 206 7.30 4.85 -18.01
C ASP A 206 6.24 5.19 -19.07
N ARG A 207 5.63 6.37 -18.91
CA ARG A 207 4.78 7.00 -19.93
C ARG A 207 5.17 8.47 -20.08
N PRO A 208 4.94 9.08 -21.25
CA PRO A 208 5.18 10.51 -21.42
C PRO A 208 4.52 11.35 -20.32
N GLY A 209 5.32 12.12 -19.59
CA GLY A 209 4.86 12.97 -18.48
C GLY A 209 4.76 12.31 -17.12
N ALA A 210 4.87 10.98 -16.99
CA ALA A 210 4.79 10.29 -15.69
C ALA A 210 5.98 10.64 -14.78
N ARG A 211 7.21 10.48 -15.26
CA ARG A 211 8.45 10.79 -14.53
C ARG A 211 8.54 10.11 -13.15
N MET A 212 7.96 8.93 -12.98
CA MET A 212 7.90 8.26 -11.66
C MET A 212 9.27 7.85 -11.14
N ARG A 213 10.23 7.55 -12.03
CA ARG A 213 11.62 7.28 -11.64
C ARG A 213 12.30 8.50 -11.02
N GLU A 214 11.97 9.72 -11.50
CA GLU A 214 12.49 10.96 -10.90
C GLU A 214 11.84 11.20 -9.52
N VAL A 215 10.52 10.99 -9.38
CA VAL A 215 9.84 11.03 -8.07
C VAL A 215 10.58 10.15 -7.06
N TRP A 216 10.86 8.91 -7.45
CA TRP A 216 11.57 7.97 -6.58
C TRP A 216 12.95 8.49 -6.18
N GLN A 217 13.75 8.98 -7.15
CA GLN A 217 15.10 9.49 -6.90
C GLN A 217 15.07 10.71 -5.98
N ASP A 218 14.17 11.66 -6.23
CA ASP A 218 14.04 12.88 -5.44
C ASP A 218 13.61 12.58 -4.00
N LEU A 219 12.62 11.72 -3.81
CA LEU A 219 12.13 11.37 -2.48
C LEU A 219 13.13 10.49 -1.70
N ALA A 220 13.71 9.48 -2.33
CA ALA A 220 14.71 8.62 -1.71
C ALA A 220 16.02 9.39 -1.40
N GLY A 221 16.36 10.41 -2.20
CA GLY A 221 17.52 11.28 -2.04
C GLY A 221 17.46 12.22 -0.83
N ARG A 222 16.29 12.52 -0.30
CA ARG A 222 16.07 13.52 0.76
C ARG A 222 16.91 13.26 2.01
N PRO A 223 17.42 14.32 2.68
CA PRO A 223 18.26 14.18 3.88
C PRO A 223 17.48 13.61 5.08
N ASP A 224 16.17 13.81 5.15
CA ASP A 224 15.28 13.30 6.19
C ASP A 224 14.78 11.87 5.96
N VAL A 225 15.29 11.18 4.93
CA VAL A 225 15.06 9.77 4.66
C VAL A 225 16.20 8.92 5.23
N ALA A 226 15.89 8.04 6.16
CA ALA A 226 16.82 7.12 6.81
C ALA A 226 17.05 5.87 5.96
N GLY A 227 15.96 5.25 5.44
CA GLY A 227 16.01 4.05 4.61
C GLY A 227 15.32 4.28 3.27
N ALA A 228 15.87 3.74 2.18
CA ALA A 228 15.24 3.76 0.87
C ALA A 228 15.58 2.47 0.10
N VAL A 229 14.56 1.73 -0.34
CA VAL A 229 14.71 0.46 -1.04
C VAL A 229 13.66 0.30 -2.13
N GLU A 230 14.09 -0.18 -3.28
CA GLU A 230 13.19 -0.67 -4.33
C GLU A 230 12.87 -2.14 -4.10
N VAL A 231 11.61 -2.49 -4.19
CA VAL A 231 11.12 -3.87 -4.09
C VAL A 231 10.55 -4.30 -5.43
N GLN A 232 11.03 -5.42 -5.96
CA GLN A 232 10.66 -5.99 -7.26
C GLN A 232 10.94 -5.05 -8.47
N GLY A 233 11.67 -3.94 -8.27
CA GLY A 233 11.92 -2.90 -9.27
C GLY A 233 10.74 -1.97 -9.54
N ARG A 234 9.63 -2.13 -8.82
CA ARG A 234 8.36 -1.42 -9.04
C ARG A 234 7.92 -0.60 -7.82
N LEU A 235 8.02 -1.16 -6.63
CA LEU A 235 7.59 -0.51 -5.40
C LEU A 235 8.78 0.16 -4.72
N GLY A 236 8.73 1.46 -4.53
CA GLY A 236 9.66 2.22 -3.69
C GLY A 236 9.20 2.29 -2.25
N ILE A 237 10.11 2.07 -1.30
CA ILE A 237 9.82 2.21 0.13
C ILE A 237 10.81 3.18 0.73
N ILE A 238 10.34 4.23 1.38
CA ILE A 238 11.16 5.14 2.17
C ILE A 238 10.76 5.08 3.64
N GLU A 239 11.75 5.14 4.51
CA GLU A 239 11.61 5.33 5.94
C GLU A 239 12.09 6.73 6.29
N LEU A 240 11.22 7.52 6.91
CA LEU A 240 11.58 8.86 7.39
C LEU A 240 12.44 8.76 8.67
N SER A 241 13.31 9.74 8.89
CA SER A 241 14.16 9.75 10.07
C SER A 241 13.35 9.89 11.35
N ALA A 242 13.69 9.10 12.38
CA ALA A 242 13.06 9.19 13.70
C ALA A 242 13.38 10.54 14.42
N SER A 243 14.48 11.19 14.04
CA SER A 243 14.88 12.51 14.57
C SER A 243 14.19 13.68 13.86
N ARG A 244 13.28 13.43 12.92
CA ARG A 244 12.53 14.47 12.23
C ARG A 244 11.69 15.25 13.26
N ARG A 245 11.91 16.57 13.33
CA ARG A 245 11.04 17.46 14.12
C ARG A 245 9.78 17.72 13.30
N THR A 246 8.63 17.39 13.85
CA THR A 246 7.30 17.73 13.32
C THR A 246 7.04 19.22 13.43
#